data_09731bfd22d484b805bafee881593e1c
#
_entry.id   09731bfd22d484b805bafee881593e1c
#
_cell.length_a   1.000
_cell.length_b   1.000
_cell.length_c   1.000
_cell.angle_alpha   90.00
_cell.angle_beta   90.00
_cell.angle_gamma   90.00
#
_symmetry.space_group_name_H-M   'P 1'
#
loop_
_entity.id
_entity.type
_entity.pdbx_description
1 polymer ?
#
loop_
_entity_poly.entity_id
_entity_poly.type
_entity_poly.pdbx_seq_one_letter_code
_entity_poly.pdbx_strand_id
1 'polypeptide(L)'
;MNANDTSTGTGTGTVSIKVWSDYVCPFCMLAEGPLHEATHDLDVAIEWMPFELRPHPTPTLRPEDDYLPAIWARAVYPMARRMGVDITLPTVSPQPYTRLAFEGYQYAAEHGRAAEYTPRMLRAFFQENRDIGRLDVLTDIARELGLDGHGFAQALTAGTYTAAHEEALRTAAAYRVTVAPTLIIGERHRIEGVPSPAQIRKAVLDIQAEQAVAHGAACGIDGC
;
A
#
# COMPACT_ATOMS: atom_id res chain seq x y z
N MET A 1 -7.67 -27.47 41.44
CA MET A 1 -6.85 -28.13 40.41
C MET A 1 -6.84 -27.21 39.21
N ASN A 2 -5.79 -26.41 39.12
CA ASN A 2 -5.63 -25.43 38.04
C ASN A 2 -4.82 -26.07 36.93
N ALA A 3 -5.43 -26.24 35.77
CA ALA A 3 -4.72 -26.59 34.54
C ALA A 3 -4.12 -25.30 33.95
N ASN A 4 -2.80 -25.15 34.03
CA ASN A 4 -2.05 -24.17 33.28
C ASN A 4 -2.04 -24.59 31.80
N ASP A 5 -2.78 -23.87 31.00
CA ASP A 5 -2.64 -23.93 29.54
C ASP A 5 -1.43 -23.07 29.13
N THR A 6 -0.28 -23.69 29.05
CA THR A 6 0.93 -23.10 28.51
C THR A 6 0.88 -23.22 26.99
N SER A 7 0.22 -22.26 26.35
CA SER A 7 0.36 -22.04 24.90
C SER A 7 1.81 -21.62 24.63
N THR A 8 2.66 -22.57 24.24
CA THR A 8 3.98 -22.31 23.65
C THR A 8 3.79 -21.75 22.26
N GLY A 9 3.53 -20.45 22.17
CA GLY A 9 3.65 -19.71 20.91
C GLY A 9 5.11 -19.73 20.48
N THR A 10 5.43 -20.45 19.41
CA THR A 10 6.71 -20.35 18.70
C THR A 10 6.80 -18.92 18.16
N GLY A 11 7.54 -18.06 18.85
CA GLY A 11 7.69 -16.65 18.50
C GLY A 11 8.51 -16.47 17.22
N THR A 12 7.85 -16.69 16.07
CA THR A 12 8.33 -16.17 14.81
C THR A 12 8.06 -14.66 14.80
N GLY A 13 9.08 -13.83 14.60
CA GLY A 13 8.89 -12.37 14.59
C GLY A 13 7.99 -11.92 13.45
N THR A 14 7.24 -10.84 13.65
CA THR A 14 6.39 -10.19 12.63
C THR A 14 7.19 -9.89 11.36
N VAL A 15 6.73 -10.34 10.20
CA VAL A 15 7.40 -10.07 8.92
C VAL A 15 6.90 -8.75 8.34
N SER A 16 7.81 -7.82 8.05
CA SER A 16 7.46 -6.54 7.42
C SER A 16 7.23 -6.71 5.91
N ILE A 17 6.20 -6.05 5.40
CA ILE A 17 5.90 -5.94 3.97
C ILE A 17 5.74 -4.46 3.61
N LYS A 18 6.72 -3.87 2.91
CA LYS A 18 6.60 -2.53 2.35
C LYS A 18 5.99 -2.62 0.97
N VAL A 19 4.93 -1.84 0.73
CA VAL A 19 4.18 -1.83 -0.54
C VAL A 19 4.22 -0.44 -1.14
N TRP A 20 5.10 -0.23 -2.12
CA TRP A 20 5.10 1.02 -2.89
C TRP A 20 3.96 1.06 -3.87
N SER A 21 3.17 2.10 -3.79
CA SER A 21 1.90 2.25 -4.51
C SER A 21 1.73 3.68 -5.00
N ASP A 22 0.94 3.85 -6.08
CA ASP A 22 0.40 5.13 -6.49
C ASP A 22 -1.13 5.04 -6.60
N TYR A 23 -1.83 6.04 -6.10
CA TYR A 23 -3.30 6.05 -6.07
C TYR A 23 -3.95 6.20 -7.45
N VAL A 24 -3.16 6.57 -8.49
CA VAL A 24 -3.61 6.59 -9.90
C VAL A 24 -3.14 5.37 -10.69
N CYS A 25 -2.50 4.41 -10.04
CA CYS A 25 -2.06 3.15 -10.66
C CYS A 25 -3.12 2.05 -10.51
N PRO A 26 -3.79 1.61 -11.58
CA PRO A 26 -4.82 0.56 -11.47
C PRO A 26 -4.26 -0.79 -11.00
N PHE A 27 -2.99 -1.08 -11.32
CA PHE A 27 -2.35 -2.31 -10.86
C PHE A 27 -2.11 -2.31 -9.34
N CYS A 28 -2.02 -1.13 -8.70
CA CYS A 28 -1.94 -1.03 -7.24
C CYS A 28 -3.26 -1.48 -6.60
N MET A 29 -4.41 -1.07 -7.14
CA MET A 29 -5.70 -1.58 -6.69
C MET A 29 -5.84 -3.09 -6.91
N LEU A 30 -5.38 -3.61 -8.05
CA LEU A 30 -5.44 -5.04 -8.33
C LEU A 30 -4.51 -5.87 -7.42
N ALA A 31 -3.49 -5.27 -6.81
CA ALA A 31 -2.59 -5.96 -5.88
C ALA A 31 -3.17 -6.13 -4.47
N GLU A 32 -4.20 -5.37 -4.08
CA GLU A 32 -4.79 -5.43 -2.73
C GLU A 32 -5.35 -6.81 -2.40
N GLY A 33 -6.15 -7.39 -3.31
CA GLY A 33 -6.76 -8.71 -3.10
C GLY A 33 -5.73 -9.81 -2.86
N PRO A 34 -4.75 -10.01 -3.74
CA PRO A 34 -3.66 -10.95 -3.53
C PRO A 34 -2.85 -10.74 -2.24
N LEU A 35 -2.60 -9.48 -1.86
CA LEU A 35 -1.92 -9.14 -0.63
C LEU A 35 -2.74 -9.59 0.59
N HIS A 36 -4.02 -9.24 0.63
CA HIS A 36 -4.91 -9.64 1.71
C HIS A 36 -5.06 -11.17 1.80
N GLU A 37 -5.31 -11.85 0.68
CA GLU A 37 -5.43 -13.30 0.62
C GLU A 37 -4.17 -14.02 1.14
N ALA A 38 -3.00 -13.49 0.82
CA ALA A 38 -1.74 -14.10 1.22
C ALA A 38 -1.41 -13.94 2.70
N THR A 39 -1.94 -12.90 3.36
CA THR A 39 -1.44 -12.45 4.67
C THR A 39 -2.45 -12.51 5.80
N HIS A 40 -3.74 -12.76 5.52
CA HIS A 40 -4.83 -12.67 6.51
C HIS A 40 -4.67 -13.58 7.74
N ASP A 41 -3.91 -14.66 7.62
CA ASP A 41 -3.64 -15.66 8.67
C ASP A 41 -2.16 -15.71 9.09
N LEU A 42 -1.35 -14.74 8.67
CA LEU A 42 0.08 -14.65 8.97
C LEU A 42 0.39 -13.43 9.84
N ASP A 43 1.42 -13.55 10.68
CA ASP A 43 1.94 -12.43 11.46
C ASP A 43 2.81 -11.53 10.57
N VAL A 44 2.17 -10.52 9.99
CA VAL A 44 2.81 -9.55 9.09
C VAL A 44 2.44 -8.12 9.45
N ALA A 45 3.36 -7.19 9.22
CA ALA A 45 3.12 -5.75 9.28
C ALA A 45 3.21 -5.18 7.86
N ILE A 46 2.08 -4.68 7.34
CA ILE A 46 2.00 -4.06 6.02
C ILE A 46 2.16 -2.55 6.17
N GLU A 47 3.12 -1.99 5.47
CA GLU A 47 3.39 -0.56 5.39
C GLU A 47 3.22 -0.08 3.95
N TRP A 48 2.24 0.83 3.74
CA TRP A 48 2.04 1.46 2.45
C TRP A 48 3.03 2.60 2.27
N MET A 49 3.75 2.56 1.15
CA MET A 49 4.80 3.52 0.81
C MET A 49 4.42 4.31 -0.44
N PRO A 50 4.64 5.63 -0.47
CA PRO A 50 4.34 6.43 -1.65
C PRO A 50 5.33 6.16 -2.77
N PHE A 51 4.79 6.11 -3.99
CA PHE A 51 5.56 6.16 -5.22
C PHE A 51 4.77 6.94 -6.28
N GLU A 52 5.17 8.18 -6.55
CA GLU A 52 4.51 9.00 -7.56
C GLU A 52 4.99 8.62 -8.96
N LEU A 53 4.12 7.97 -9.76
CA LEU A 53 4.43 7.61 -11.16
C LEU A 53 4.73 8.85 -12.01
N ARG A 54 4.07 9.97 -11.68
CA ARG A 54 4.21 11.25 -12.37
C ARG A 54 4.27 12.39 -11.37
N PRO A 55 5.42 12.58 -10.68
CA PRO A 55 5.56 13.67 -9.72
C PRO A 55 5.55 15.02 -10.48
N HIS A 56 5.02 16.05 -9.83
CA HIS A 56 5.09 17.41 -10.36
C HIS A 56 6.56 17.81 -10.64
N PRO A 57 6.89 18.44 -11.80
CA PRO A 57 5.99 19.00 -12.84
C PRO A 57 5.74 18.07 -14.02
N THR A 58 6.02 16.77 -13.93
CA THR A 58 5.76 15.81 -15.01
C THR A 58 4.29 15.82 -15.39
N PRO A 59 3.90 16.06 -16.67
CA PRO A 59 2.48 16.06 -17.04
C PRO A 59 1.79 14.73 -16.71
N THR A 60 0.62 14.80 -16.09
CA THR A 60 -0.20 13.63 -15.82
C THR A 60 -0.99 13.18 -17.05
N LEU A 61 -1.53 11.97 -16.99
CA LEU A 61 -2.24 11.38 -18.12
C LEU A 61 -3.68 11.92 -18.23
N ARG A 62 -4.23 11.86 -19.44
CA ARG A 62 -5.61 12.24 -19.71
C ARG A 62 -6.40 11.03 -20.21
N PRO A 63 -7.59 10.75 -19.63
CA PRO A 63 -8.42 9.62 -20.06
C PRO A 63 -8.91 9.73 -21.51
N GLU A 64 -9.01 10.93 -22.03
CA GLU A 64 -9.39 11.23 -23.43
C GLU A 64 -8.27 10.97 -24.44
N ASP A 65 -7.02 10.84 -23.99
CA ASP A 65 -5.88 10.50 -24.86
C ASP A 65 -5.83 8.99 -25.13
N ASP A 66 -5.23 8.57 -26.24
CA ASP A 66 -5.21 7.17 -26.70
C ASP A 66 -4.57 6.19 -25.71
N TYR A 67 -3.62 6.66 -24.90
CA TYR A 67 -2.81 5.77 -24.06
C TYR A 67 -3.60 5.05 -22.98
N LEU A 68 -4.40 5.80 -22.19
CA LEU A 68 -5.15 5.19 -21.08
C LEU A 68 -6.22 4.22 -21.56
N PRO A 69 -7.10 4.55 -22.51
CA PRO A 69 -8.05 3.59 -23.04
C PRO A 69 -7.38 2.33 -23.60
N ALA A 70 -6.27 2.48 -24.32
CA ALA A 70 -5.56 1.35 -24.92
C ALA A 70 -4.94 0.41 -23.86
N ILE A 71 -4.25 0.94 -22.85
CA ILE A 71 -3.67 0.10 -21.79
C ILE A 71 -4.74 -0.55 -20.90
N TRP A 72 -5.84 0.16 -20.62
CA TRP A 72 -6.96 -0.38 -19.87
C TRP A 72 -7.65 -1.53 -20.61
N ALA A 73 -7.93 -1.37 -21.89
CA ALA A 73 -8.52 -2.43 -22.70
C ALA A 73 -7.62 -3.65 -22.82
N ARG A 74 -6.31 -3.44 -23.00
CA ARG A 74 -5.33 -4.51 -23.24
C ARG A 74 -4.91 -5.25 -21.97
N ALA A 75 -4.77 -4.55 -20.84
CA ALA A 75 -4.16 -5.13 -19.63
C ALA A 75 -5.06 -5.03 -18.39
N VAL A 76 -5.58 -3.84 -18.04
CA VAL A 76 -6.27 -3.62 -16.77
C VAL A 76 -7.59 -4.38 -16.71
N TYR A 77 -8.50 -4.17 -17.65
CA TYR A 77 -9.80 -4.85 -17.66
C TYR A 77 -9.71 -6.38 -17.77
N PRO A 78 -8.84 -6.96 -18.63
CA PRO A 78 -8.66 -8.41 -18.63
C PRO A 78 -8.15 -8.97 -17.31
N MET A 79 -7.23 -8.27 -16.62
CA MET A 79 -6.72 -8.69 -15.32
C MET A 79 -7.80 -8.55 -14.24
N ALA A 80 -8.49 -7.41 -14.17
CA ALA A 80 -9.57 -7.15 -13.22
C ALA A 80 -10.68 -8.20 -13.31
N ARG A 81 -11.11 -8.54 -14.54
CA ARG A 81 -12.11 -9.61 -14.76
C ARG A 81 -11.66 -10.97 -14.25
N ARG A 82 -10.39 -11.35 -14.47
CA ARG A 82 -9.85 -12.62 -13.94
C ARG A 82 -9.79 -12.65 -12.42
N MET A 83 -9.59 -11.49 -11.81
CA MET A 83 -9.46 -11.34 -10.36
C MET A 83 -10.79 -11.01 -9.65
N GLY A 84 -11.88 -10.81 -10.40
CA GLY A 84 -13.18 -10.43 -9.83
C GLY A 84 -13.18 -9.03 -9.19
N VAL A 85 -12.31 -8.12 -9.64
CA VAL A 85 -12.20 -6.76 -9.12
C VAL A 85 -13.01 -5.82 -9.99
N ASP A 86 -13.92 -5.07 -9.35
CA ASP A 86 -14.64 -3.97 -10.00
C ASP A 86 -13.74 -2.74 -10.07
N ILE A 87 -13.41 -2.30 -11.28
CA ILE A 87 -12.53 -1.17 -11.54
C ILE A 87 -12.90 -0.50 -12.86
N THR A 88 -12.91 0.83 -12.87
CA THR A 88 -13.25 1.61 -14.05
C THR A 88 -12.19 2.67 -14.30
N LEU A 89 -11.87 2.93 -15.59
CA LEU A 89 -11.00 4.06 -15.95
C LEU A 89 -11.69 5.36 -15.52
N PRO A 90 -11.09 6.12 -14.58
CA PRO A 90 -11.66 7.38 -14.12
C PRO A 90 -11.74 8.41 -15.26
N THR A 91 -12.78 9.24 -15.22
CA THR A 91 -12.96 10.35 -16.18
C THR A 91 -12.34 11.67 -15.70
N VAL A 92 -11.71 11.69 -14.53
CA VAL A 92 -10.98 12.85 -13.99
C VAL A 92 -9.83 13.19 -14.94
N SER A 93 -9.85 14.40 -15.49
CA SER A 93 -8.88 14.85 -16.49
C SER A 93 -8.34 16.27 -16.21
N PRO A 94 -7.01 16.45 -16.22
CA PRO A 94 -6.00 15.40 -16.21
C PRO A 94 -6.07 14.55 -14.94
N GLN A 95 -5.51 13.32 -14.96
CA GLN A 95 -5.38 12.54 -13.73
C GLN A 95 -4.63 13.36 -12.67
N PRO A 96 -5.03 13.30 -11.39
CA PRO A 96 -4.46 14.14 -10.36
C PRO A 96 -3.00 13.79 -10.06
N TYR A 97 -2.24 14.76 -9.58
CA TYR A 97 -1.03 14.49 -8.81
C TYR A 97 -1.41 13.89 -7.47
N THR A 98 -0.68 12.88 -7.02
CA THR A 98 -1.02 12.10 -5.82
C THR A 98 -0.32 12.57 -4.55
N ARG A 99 0.60 13.56 -4.66
CA ARG A 99 1.33 14.12 -3.53
C ARG A 99 0.42 14.49 -2.35
N LEU A 100 -0.63 15.28 -2.59
CA LEU A 100 -1.52 15.74 -1.52
C LEU A 100 -2.25 14.58 -0.84
N ALA A 101 -2.66 13.56 -1.61
CA ALA A 101 -3.26 12.35 -1.07
C ALA A 101 -2.26 11.54 -0.23
N PHE A 102 -0.98 11.50 -0.59
CA PHE A 102 0.07 10.87 0.22
C PHE A 102 0.42 11.67 1.47
N GLU A 103 0.40 13.00 1.43
CA GLU A 103 0.50 13.80 2.65
C GLU A 103 -0.68 13.52 3.59
N GLY A 104 -1.88 13.29 3.05
CA GLY A 104 -3.05 12.80 3.79
C GLY A 104 -2.85 11.42 4.41
N TYR A 105 -2.11 10.52 3.75
CA TYR A 105 -1.73 9.23 4.32
C TYR A 105 -0.87 9.41 5.58
N GLN A 106 0.09 10.34 5.58
CA GLN A 106 0.92 10.61 6.76
C GLN A 106 0.06 11.08 7.95
N TYR A 107 -0.91 11.96 7.68
CA TYR A 107 -1.89 12.36 8.70
C TYR A 107 -2.68 11.14 9.22
N ALA A 108 -3.20 10.31 8.31
CA ALA A 108 -3.98 9.14 8.67
C ALA A 108 -3.15 8.13 9.48
N ALA A 109 -1.88 7.96 9.15
CA ALA A 109 -0.95 7.08 9.86
C ALA A 109 -0.72 7.55 11.30
N GLU A 110 -0.49 8.85 11.51
CA GLU A 110 -0.34 9.45 12.84
C GLU A 110 -1.60 9.29 13.71
N HIS A 111 -2.77 9.20 13.06
CA HIS A 111 -4.07 9.02 13.73
C HIS A 111 -4.59 7.56 13.72
N GLY A 112 -3.72 6.58 13.43
CA GLY A 112 -4.05 5.15 13.49
C GLY A 112 -4.99 4.64 12.40
N ARG A 113 -5.01 5.30 11.22
CA ARG A 113 -5.84 4.95 10.06
C ARG A 113 -5.05 4.62 8.79
N ALA A 114 -3.77 4.30 8.93
CA ALA A 114 -2.91 3.97 7.79
C ALA A 114 -3.43 2.79 6.96
N ALA A 115 -3.89 1.74 7.64
CA ALA A 115 -4.33 0.50 6.99
C ALA A 115 -5.58 0.70 6.12
N GLU A 116 -6.50 1.57 6.56
CA GLU A 116 -7.76 1.83 5.85
C GLU A 116 -7.63 2.91 4.78
N TYR A 117 -6.65 3.81 4.92
CA TYR A 117 -6.53 5.00 4.06
C TYR A 117 -6.20 4.63 2.61
N THR A 118 -5.17 3.84 2.38
CA THR A 118 -4.76 3.46 1.01
C THR A 118 -5.86 2.71 0.26
N PRO A 119 -6.48 1.64 0.80
CA PRO A 119 -7.62 0.99 0.15
C PRO A 119 -8.79 1.95 -0.12
N ARG A 120 -9.09 2.86 0.81
CA ARG A 120 -10.16 3.84 0.63
C ARG A 120 -9.85 4.82 -0.51
N MET A 121 -8.61 5.25 -0.63
CA MET A 121 -8.15 6.17 -1.67
C MET A 121 -8.26 5.54 -3.06
N LEU A 122 -7.79 4.29 -3.21
CA LEU A 122 -7.88 3.54 -4.46
C LEU A 122 -9.34 3.33 -4.89
N ARG A 123 -10.25 2.99 -3.96
CA ARG A 123 -11.69 2.90 -4.26
C ARG A 123 -12.29 4.24 -4.68
N ALA A 124 -11.94 5.33 -4.00
CA ALA A 124 -12.44 6.66 -4.33
C ALA A 124 -12.10 7.03 -5.78
N PHE A 125 -10.90 6.74 -6.23
CA PHE A 125 -10.46 7.07 -7.58
C PHE A 125 -11.04 6.10 -8.62
N PHE A 126 -10.88 4.79 -8.43
CA PHE A 126 -11.19 3.79 -9.47
C PHE A 126 -12.63 3.26 -9.49
N GLN A 127 -13.36 3.37 -8.39
CA GLN A 127 -14.75 2.89 -8.31
C GLN A 127 -15.77 4.02 -8.18
N GLU A 128 -15.37 5.16 -7.58
CA GLU A 128 -16.26 6.28 -7.32
C GLU A 128 -15.98 7.50 -8.21
N ASN A 129 -14.95 7.43 -9.06
CA ASN A 129 -14.54 8.50 -9.98
C ASN A 129 -14.32 9.85 -9.26
N ARG A 130 -13.77 9.84 -8.04
CA ARG A 130 -13.48 11.05 -7.26
C ARG A 130 -12.11 11.60 -7.61
N ASP A 131 -12.00 12.93 -7.71
CA ASP A 131 -10.73 13.61 -7.92
C ASP A 131 -9.94 13.70 -6.61
N ILE A 132 -9.07 12.73 -6.39
CA ILE A 132 -8.21 12.64 -5.20
C ILE A 132 -7.04 13.64 -5.17
N GLY A 133 -6.94 14.53 -6.13
CA GLY A 133 -6.04 15.68 -6.10
C GLY A 133 -6.64 16.91 -5.39
N ARG A 134 -7.94 16.87 -5.08
CA ARG A 134 -8.67 17.99 -4.48
C ARG A 134 -8.75 17.87 -2.97
N LEU A 135 -8.42 18.95 -2.27
CA LEU A 135 -8.44 18.99 -0.80
C LEU A 135 -9.83 18.69 -0.22
N ASP A 136 -10.90 19.21 -0.81
CA ASP A 136 -12.27 18.97 -0.35
C ASP A 136 -12.65 17.47 -0.45
N VAL A 137 -12.30 16.82 -1.56
CA VAL A 137 -12.51 15.38 -1.76
C VAL A 137 -11.70 14.55 -0.74
N LEU A 138 -10.42 14.89 -0.56
CA LEU A 138 -9.56 14.22 0.43
C LEU A 138 -10.08 14.39 1.86
N THR A 139 -10.58 15.60 2.19
CA THR A 139 -11.18 15.90 3.50
C THR A 139 -12.43 15.07 3.76
N ASP A 140 -13.28 14.88 2.74
CA ASP A 140 -14.47 14.06 2.88
C ASP A 140 -14.10 12.57 3.07
N ILE A 141 -13.09 12.07 2.34
CA ILE A 141 -12.58 10.72 2.53
C ILE A 141 -11.99 10.54 3.95
N ALA A 142 -11.28 11.55 4.47
CA ALA A 142 -10.77 11.52 5.84
C ALA A 142 -11.90 11.40 6.88
N ARG A 143 -13.01 12.15 6.71
CA ARG A 143 -14.21 12.02 7.56
C ARG A 143 -14.86 10.64 7.48
N GLU A 144 -14.95 10.05 6.29
CA GLU A 144 -15.45 8.69 6.10
C GLU A 144 -14.63 7.64 6.87
N LEU A 145 -13.34 7.89 7.06
CA LEU A 145 -12.43 7.08 7.87
C LEU A 145 -12.47 7.41 9.38
N GLY A 146 -13.35 8.34 9.80
CA GLY A 146 -13.49 8.77 11.19
C GLY A 146 -12.38 9.71 11.67
N LEU A 147 -11.63 10.33 10.74
CA LEU A 147 -10.62 11.34 11.06
C LEU A 147 -11.26 12.72 11.24
N ASP A 148 -10.60 13.59 12.01
CA ASP A 148 -10.98 15.01 12.07
C ASP A 148 -10.71 15.70 10.73
N GLY A 149 -11.78 15.91 9.94
CA GLY A 149 -11.68 16.54 8.63
C GLY A 149 -11.19 18.00 8.68
N HIS A 150 -11.44 18.73 9.77
CA HIS A 150 -10.95 20.09 9.91
C HIS A 150 -9.43 20.10 10.13
N GLY A 151 -8.96 19.33 11.10
CA GLY A 151 -7.53 19.14 11.37
C GLY A 151 -6.77 18.59 10.17
N PHE A 152 -7.36 17.62 9.45
CA PHE A 152 -6.82 17.07 8.20
C PHE A 152 -6.62 18.16 7.14
N ALA A 153 -7.68 18.94 6.84
CA ALA A 153 -7.61 20.01 5.85
C ALA A 153 -6.61 21.11 6.23
N GLN A 154 -6.55 21.48 7.49
CA GLN A 154 -5.57 22.45 8.00
C GLN A 154 -4.14 21.94 7.84
N ALA A 155 -3.87 20.68 8.21
CA ALA A 155 -2.55 20.07 8.12
C ALA A 155 -2.04 20.00 6.67
N LEU A 156 -2.90 19.59 5.72
CA LEU A 156 -2.56 19.54 4.31
C LEU A 156 -2.33 20.94 3.72
N THR A 157 -3.19 21.91 4.06
CA THR A 157 -3.03 23.31 3.61
C THR A 157 -1.75 23.94 4.13
N ALA A 158 -1.37 23.62 5.37
CA ALA A 158 -0.13 24.11 5.97
C ALA A 158 1.13 23.36 5.49
N GLY A 159 0.99 22.29 4.72
CA GLY A 159 2.11 21.46 4.29
C GLY A 159 2.81 20.71 5.44
N THR A 160 2.07 20.40 6.52
CA THR A 160 2.63 19.78 7.73
C THR A 160 3.36 18.48 7.44
N TYR A 161 2.87 17.71 6.46
CA TYR A 161 3.40 16.39 6.11
C TYR A 161 4.28 16.37 4.86
N THR A 162 4.57 17.54 4.28
CA THR A 162 5.41 17.67 3.08
C THR A 162 6.79 17.03 3.28
N ALA A 163 7.47 17.32 4.39
CA ALA A 163 8.79 16.75 4.67
C ALA A 163 8.75 15.24 4.89
N ALA A 164 7.73 14.72 5.57
CA ALA A 164 7.53 13.29 5.79
C ALA A 164 7.29 12.55 4.46
N HIS A 165 6.46 13.13 3.57
CA HIS A 165 6.23 12.58 2.23
C HIS A 165 7.52 12.57 1.39
N GLU A 166 8.30 13.66 1.40
CA GLU A 166 9.58 13.73 0.68
C GLU A 166 10.59 12.70 1.20
N GLU A 167 10.63 12.44 2.51
CA GLU A 167 11.46 11.37 3.08
C GLU A 167 11.02 9.98 2.60
N ALA A 168 9.70 9.74 2.56
CA ALA A 168 9.16 8.48 2.05
C ALA A 168 9.49 8.27 0.55
N LEU A 169 9.50 9.33 -0.27
CA LEU A 169 9.97 9.26 -1.66
C LEU A 169 11.49 9.01 -1.74
N ARG A 170 12.31 9.59 -0.86
CA ARG A 170 13.74 9.25 -0.76
C ARG A 170 13.96 7.79 -0.41
N THR A 171 13.12 7.25 0.47
CA THR A 171 13.12 5.82 0.79
C THR A 171 12.83 4.97 -0.46
N ALA A 172 11.84 5.34 -1.28
CA ALA A 172 11.57 4.66 -2.56
C ALA A 172 12.82 4.65 -3.48
N ALA A 173 13.51 5.79 -3.58
CA ALA A 173 14.74 5.90 -4.35
C ALA A 173 15.88 5.03 -3.78
N ALA A 174 16.06 5.00 -2.46
CA ALA A 174 17.06 4.16 -1.79
C ALA A 174 16.82 2.66 -2.04
N TYR A 175 15.55 2.25 -2.05
CA TYR A 175 15.14 0.90 -2.44
C TYR A 175 15.13 0.67 -3.96
N ARG A 176 15.49 1.67 -4.77
CA ARG A 176 15.48 1.60 -6.24
C ARG A 176 14.12 1.15 -6.80
N VAL A 177 13.05 1.67 -6.23
CA VAL A 177 11.70 1.43 -6.74
C VAL A 177 11.52 2.26 -8.01
N THR A 178 11.13 1.61 -9.11
CA THR A 178 10.95 2.24 -10.43
C THR A 178 9.57 1.96 -11.03
N VAL A 179 8.80 1.07 -10.40
CA VAL A 179 7.44 0.69 -10.83
C VAL A 179 6.51 0.56 -9.62
N ALA A 180 5.21 0.74 -9.84
CA ALA A 180 4.17 0.48 -8.87
C ALA A 180 3.15 -0.53 -9.44
N PRO A 181 2.65 -1.48 -8.62
CA PRO A 181 3.09 -1.75 -7.26
C PRO A 181 4.46 -2.46 -7.19
N THR A 182 5.23 -2.19 -6.13
CA THR A 182 6.43 -2.96 -5.76
C THR A 182 6.30 -3.37 -4.30
N LEU A 183 6.48 -4.66 -4.01
CA LEU A 183 6.50 -5.19 -2.65
C LEU A 183 7.92 -5.58 -2.26
N ILE A 184 8.33 -5.22 -1.04
CA ILE A 184 9.55 -5.73 -0.42
C ILE A 184 9.17 -6.39 0.90
N ILE A 185 9.41 -7.69 0.97
CA ILE A 185 9.03 -8.56 2.07
C ILE A 185 10.28 -8.93 2.87
N GLY A 186 10.30 -8.60 4.17
CA GLY A 186 11.41 -8.86 5.07
C GLY A 186 12.73 -8.27 4.61
N GLU A 187 12.70 -7.11 3.95
CA GLU A 187 13.87 -6.40 3.42
C GLU A 187 14.66 -7.18 2.33
N ARG A 188 14.15 -8.30 1.83
CA ARG A 188 14.90 -9.23 0.97
C ARG A 188 14.18 -9.65 -0.30
N HIS A 189 12.91 -10.02 -0.21
CA HIS A 189 12.14 -10.50 -1.37
C HIS A 189 11.44 -9.33 -2.05
N ARG A 190 11.81 -9.07 -3.31
CA ARG A 190 11.19 -8.05 -4.14
C ARG A 190 10.21 -8.70 -5.12
N ILE A 191 9.01 -8.14 -5.21
CA ILE A 191 8.00 -8.48 -6.22
C ILE A 191 7.56 -7.19 -6.91
N GLU A 192 7.66 -7.13 -8.22
CA GLU A 192 7.24 -5.99 -9.03
C GLU A 192 5.98 -6.33 -9.83
N GLY A 193 5.05 -5.38 -9.94
CA GLY A 193 3.74 -5.59 -10.54
C GLY A 193 2.76 -6.31 -9.62
N VAL A 194 1.63 -6.76 -10.17
CA VAL A 194 0.57 -7.44 -9.40
C VAL A 194 1.04 -8.84 -9.02
N PRO A 195 1.24 -9.13 -7.73
CA PRO A 195 1.72 -10.43 -7.27
C PRO A 195 0.61 -11.49 -7.32
N SER A 196 0.98 -12.76 -7.29
CA SER A 196 0.04 -13.82 -6.88
C SER A 196 0.07 -14.01 -5.35
N PRO A 197 -1.03 -14.46 -4.72
CA PRO A 197 -1.03 -14.79 -3.29
C PRO A 197 0.06 -15.79 -2.91
N ALA A 198 0.31 -16.79 -3.76
CA ALA A 198 1.33 -17.81 -3.54
C ALA A 198 2.76 -17.23 -3.49
N GLN A 199 3.08 -16.23 -4.32
CA GLN A 199 4.39 -15.58 -4.30
C GLN A 199 4.62 -14.83 -2.98
N ILE A 200 3.63 -14.05 -2.52
CA ILE A 200 3.71 -13.32 -1.25
C ILE A 200 3.84 -14.31 -0.10
N ARG A 201 2.92 -15.28 -0.02
CA ARG A 201 2.88 -16.26 1.06
C ARG A 201 4.19 -17.04 1.17
N LYS A 202 4.73 -17.49 0.04
CA LYS A 202 6.02 -18.17 0.02
C LYS A 202 7.13 -17.30 0.61
N ALA A 203 7.24 -16.05 0.20
CA ALA A 203 8.27 -15.14 0.70
C ALA A 203 8.15 -14.90 2.22
N VAL A 204 6.92 -14.73 2.74
CA VAL A 204 6.68 -14.57 4.18
C VAL A 204 7.10 -15.83 4.94
N LEU A 205 6.64 -17.00 4.49
CA LEU A 205 6.95 -18.27 5.17
C LEU A 205 8.45 -18.61 5.14
N ASP A 206 9.15 -18.32 4.05
CA ASP A 206 10.61 -18.50 3.96
C ASP A 206 11.32 -17.68 5.06
N ILE A 207 10.92 -16.41 5.27
CA ILE A 207 11.49 -15.53 6.29
C ILE A 207 11.16 -16.03 7.69
N GLN A 208 9.90 -16.42 7.95
CA GLN A 208 9.49 -16.97 9.25
C GLN A 208 10.26 -18.23 9.61
N ALA A 209 10.50 -19.11 8.63
CA ALA A 209 11.29 -20.33 8.84
C ALA A 209 12.75 -20.01 9.21
N GLU A 210 13.37 -19.02 8.57
CA GLU A 210 14.73 -18.58 8.87
C GLU A 210 14.81 -17.95 10.28
N GLN A 211 13.83 -17.13 10.65
CA GLN A 211 13.75 -16.54 11.99
C GLN A 211 13.64 -17.62 13.07
N ALA A 212 12.82 -18.65 12.84
CA ALA A 212 12.67 -19.77 13.77
C ALA A 212 13.98 -20.56 13.94
N VAL A 213 14.73 -20.80 12.87
CA VAL A 213 16.05 -21.46 12.93
C VAL A 213 17.06 -20.62 13.70
N ALA A 214 17.08 -19.30 13.47
CA ALA A 214 17.98 -18.38 14.18
C ALA A 214 17.70 -18.34 15.67
N HIS A 215 16.44 -18.35 16.10
CA HIS A 215 16.04 -18.41 17.52
C HIS A 215 16.39 -19.76 18.16
N GLY A 216 16.13 -20.86 17.44
CA GLY A 216 16.48 -22.22 17.94
C GLY A 216 17.99 -22.42 18.12
N ALA A 217 18.80 -21.83 17.24
CA ALA A 217 20.26 -21.90 17.35
C ALA A 217 20.81 -21.05 18.52
N ALA A 218 20.18 -19.92 18.83
CA ALA A 218 20.56 -19.07 19.96
C ALA A 218 20.27 -19.72 21.33
N CYS A 219 19.20 -20.52 21.46
CA CYS A 219 18.86 -21.24 22.67
C CYS A 219 19.78 -22.46 22.94
N GLY A 220 20.50 -22.95 21.93
CA GLY A 220 21.36 -24.15 22.05
C GLY A 220 22.80 -23.87 22.56
N ILE A 221 23.24 -22.60 22.66
CA ILE A 221 24.62 -22.23 23.01
C ILE A 221 24.76 -21.84 24.49
N ASP A 222 23.69 -21.38 25.14
CA ASP A 222 23.68 -20.99 26.55
C ASP A 222 22.73 -21.91 27.35
N GLY A 223 23.13 -23.16 27.58
CA GLY A 223 22.37 -24.21 28.26
C GLY A 223 21.31 -23.72 29.25
N CYS A 224 20.05 -24.09 28.99
CA CYS A 224 19.03 -24.15 30.03
C CYS A 224 19.27 -25.28 31.01
#